data_4f76cb8d0731ed2b81ddcde7c81f8fe2
#
_entry.id   4f76cb8d0731ed2b81ddcde7c81f8fe2
#
_cell.length_a   1.000
_cell.length_b   1.000
_cell.length_c   1.000
_cell.angle_alpha   90.00
_cell.angle_beta   90.00
_cell.angle_gamma   90.00
#
_symmetry.space_group_name_H-M   'P 1'
#
loop_
_entity.id
_entity.type
_entity.pdbx_description
1 polymer ?
#
loop_
_entity_poly.entity_id
_entity_poly.type
_entity_poly.pdbx_seq_one_letter_code
_entity_poly.pdbx_strand_id
1 'polypeptide(L)'
;MQERTEAFSARSLTASLLRLPVWAQATVVYAVSRVVTLLLFSIVLRFQAPTFWSDDKPPTFFEFLGFWDADWYRRIADEGYPRVLPLTDSGDVAQNQWAFYPLHPTIVGWLRDMTGIDYKVLSPIVSHIFALAAAIAILYLFRRHADPARALAGTALVFFFPAAAVFSTGYSEATGIFFLALSLLCVDSRRYLLAIPAVLLMDLARPIGVAFSFFMLIHLLDRIRRRQTEPYPLLEVLASWALGVLSCFFAVLQPLGAWMLTGQFDAYRKTEAAWTGHTEVFTQWLTASTRYLGWWGPIALAVLILLFVWGTLGPTGELIGRTQKQFLFGYAVYLLLFFTPQTSTLRLLLPMFGLAMVQARSRSRTALASALIGFTVLQLLWISLLWRLVPPTGFPP
;
A
#
# COMPACT_ATOMS: atom_id res chain seq x y z
N MET A 1 -23.75 8.11 36.03
CA MET A 1 -23.13 6.87 36.58
C MET A 1 -22.68 5.95 35.48
N GLN A 2 -23.43 5.77 34.40
CA GLN A 2 -23.14 4.93 33.25
C GLN A 2 -21.84 5.38 32.51
N GLU A 3 -21.67 6.67 32.19
CA GLU A 3 -20.46 7.19 31.53
C GLU A 3 -19.14 6.95 32.31
N ARG A 4 -19.19 6.99 33.64
CA ARG A 4 -18.02 6.69 34.48
C ARG A 4 -17.65 5.21 34.46
N THR A 5 -18.65 4.33 34.37
CA THR A 5 -18.44 2.89 34.32
C THR A 5 -17.85 2.44 32.95
N GLU A 6 -18.33 3.04 31.85
CA GLU A 6 -17.81 2.77 30.48
C GLU A 6 -16.39 3.32 30.31
N ALA A 7 -16.09 4.52 30.83
CA ALA A 7 -14.74 5.10 30.81
C ALA A 7 -13.73 4.28 31.63
N PHE A 8 -14.17 3.68 32.73
CA PHE A 8 -13.33 2.80 33.55
C PHE A 8 -13.06 1.47 32.86
N SER A 9 -14.08 0.88 32.24
CA SER A 9 -13.97 -0.36 31.44
C SER A 9 -13.03 -0.19 30.25
N ALA A 10 -13.17 0.88 29.45
CA ALA A 10 -12.32 1.17 28.31
C ALA A 10 -10.85 1.48 28.69
N ARG A 11 -10.62 2.06 29.89
CA ARG A 11 -9.26 2.24 30.41
C ARG A 11 -8.60 0.92 30.78
N SER A 12 -9.36 0.00 31.37
CA SER A 12 -8.86 -1.32 31.75
C SER A 12 -8.54 -2.18 30.54
N LEU A 13 -9.37 -2.15 29.49
CA LEU A 13 -9.13 -2.89 28.22
C LEU A 13 -7.88 -2.40 27.51
N THR A 14 -7.70 -1.08 27.35
CA THR A 14 -6.47 -0.54 26.72
C THR A 14 -5.23 -0.90 27.53
N ALA A 15 -5.29 -0.79 28.86
CA ALA A 15 -4.18 -1.16 29.73
C ALA A 15 -3.86 -2.66 29.66
N SER A 16 -4.88 -3.52 29.56
CA SER A 16 -4.70 -4.97 29.38
C SER A 16 -4.09 -5.30 28.02
N LEU A 17 -4.55 -4.67 26.95
CA LEU A 17 -4.00 -4.83 25.62
C LEU A 17 -2.52 -4.43 25.56
N LEU A 18 -2.14 -3.31 26.18
CA LEU A 18 -0.75 -2.84 26.21
C LEU A 18 0.20 -3.74 27.04
N ARG A 19 -0.31 -4.66 27.85
CA ARG A 19 0.49 -5.66 28.57
C ARG A 19 0.84 -6.87 27.71
N LEU A 20 0.11 -7.10 26.61
CA LEU A 20 0.39 -8.21 25.71
C LEU A 20 1.73 -7.99 24.97
N PRO A 21 2.36 -9.04 24.45
CA PRO A 21 3.48 -8.92 23.53
C PRO A 21 3.12 -8.07 22.31
N VAL A 22 4.10 -7.38 21.73
CA VAL A 22 3.86 -6.44 20.59
C VAL A 22 3.12 -7.09 19.42
N TRP A 23 3.52 -8.31 19.05
CA TRP A 23 2.85 -9.05 17.99
C TRP A 23 1.38 -9.32 18.31
N ALA A 24 1.05 -9.66 19.55
CA ALA A 24 -0.33 -9.92 19.95
C ALA A 24 -1.20 -8.65 19.93
N GLN A 25 -0.63 -7.50 20.32
CA GLN A 25 -1.30 -6.21 20.19
C GLN A 25 -1.64 -5.88 18.74
N ALA A 26 -0.67 -6.08 17.81
CA ALA A 26 -0.89 -5.88 16.38
C ALA A 26 -1.97 -6.83 15.85
N THR A 27 -1.92 -8.11 16.28
CA THR A 27 -2.92 -9.13 15.88
C THR A 27 -4.33 -8.74 16.31
N VAL A 28 -4.52 -8.25 17.54
CA VAL A 28 -5.85 -7.81 18.02
C VAL A 28 -6.36 -6.64 17.19
N VAL A 29 -5.54 -5.60 16.98
CA VAL A 29 -5.94 -4.44 16.17
C VAL A 29 -6.27 -4.85 14.74
N TYR A 30 -5.43 -5.68 14.13
CA TYR A 30 -5.64 -6.20 12.80
C TYR A 30 -6.93 -7.02 12.71
N ALA A 31 -7.13 -7.99 13.61
CA ALA A 31 -8.33 -8.84 13.62
C ALA A 31 -9.61 -8.03 13.74
N VAL A 32 -9.67 -7.05 14.67
CA VAL A 32 -10.83 -6.16 14.81
C VAL A 32 -11.09 -5.40 13.52
N SER A 33 -10.05 -4.82 12.91
CA SER A 33 -10.21 -4.09 11.64
C SER A 33 -10.72 -5.01 10.53
N ARG A 34 -10.23 -6.25 10.44
CA ARG A 34 -10.67 -7.20 9.39
C ARG A 34 -12.08 -7.69 9.60
N VAL A 35 -12.48 -7.97 10.84
CA VAL A 35 -13.88 -8.31 11.13
C VAL A 35 -14.82 -7.21 10.62
N VAL A 36 -14.51 -5.94 10.94
CA VAL A 36 -15.30 -4.80 10.44
C VAL A 36 -15.30 -4.77 8.91
N THR A 37 -14.12 -4.85 8.27
CA THR A 37 -14.02 -4.78 6.80
C THR A 37 -14.78 -5.93 6.10
N LEU A 38 -14.65 -7.18 6.60
CA LEU A 38 -15.34 -8.34 6.02
C LEU A 38 -16.86 -8.24 6.20
N LEU A 39 -17.34 -7.67 7.30
CA LEU A 39 -18.77 -7.34 7.48
C LEU A 39 -19.24 -6.31 6.45
N LEU A 40 -18.44 -5.26 6.19
CA LEU A 40 -18.76 -4.28 5.15
C LEU A 40 -18.83 -4.92 3.76
N PHE A 41 -17.86 -5.76 3.39
CA PHE A 41 -17.91 -6.53 2.14
C PHE A 41 -19.15 -7.42 2.07
N SER A 42 -19.51 -8.11 3.16
CA SER A 42 -20.70 -8.96 3.23
C SER A 42 -22.01 -8.19 3.06
N ILE A 43 -22.06 -6.94 3.59
CA ILE A 43 -23.22 -6.06 3.40
C ILE A 43 -23.32 -5.62 1.93
N VAL A 44 -22.22 -5.15 1.33
CA VAL A 44 -22.22 -4.64 -0.05
C VAL A 44 -22.46 -5.76 -1.06
N LEU A 45 -21.94 -6.96 -0.80
CA LEU A 45 -22.17 -8.15 -1.63
C LEU A 45 -23.67 -8.42 -1.87
N ARG A 46 -24.54 -8.17 -0.89
CA ARG A 46 -26.00 -8.35 -1.04
C ARG A 46 -26.62 -7.50 -2.14
N PHE A 47 -25.92 -6.44 -2.54
CA PHE A 47 -26.37 -5.50 -3.59
C PHE A 47 -25.56 -5.66 -4.89
N GLN A 48 -24.65 -6.65 -4.96
CA GLN A 48 -23.86 -6.91 -6.16
C GLN A 48 -24.70 -7.75 -7.15
N ALA A 49 -24.90 -7.20 -8.34
CA ALA A 49 -25.52 -7.93 -9.44
C ALA A 49 -24.56 -8.98 -10.03
N PRO A 50 -25.07 -9.98 -10.76
CA PRO A 50 -24.26 -10.89 -11.55
C PRO A 50 -23.26 -10.16 -12.45
N THR A 51 -22.08 -10.74 -12.64
CA THR A 51 -21.01 -10.18 -13.47
C THR A 51 -20.28 -11.28 -14.24
N PHE A 52 -19.53 -10.89 -15.25
CA PHE A 52 -18.65 -11.82 -16.00
C PHE A 52 -17.57 -12.49 -15.12
N TRP A 53 -17.23 -11.94 -13.94
CA TRP A 53 -16.35 -12.60 -12.97
C TRP A 53 -17.01 -13.70 -12.15
N SER A 54 -18.35 -13.79 -12.23
CA SER A 54 -19.17 -14.76 -11.49
C SER A 54 -20.06 -15.60 -12.43
N ASP A 55 -19.64 -15.78 -13.71
CA ASP A 55 -20.36 -16.54 -14.73
C ASP A 55 -21.85 -16.12 -14.85
N ASP A 56 -22.10 -14.83 -14.81
CA ASP A 56 -23.44 -14.21 -14.87
C ASP A 56 -24.42 -14.70 -13.78
N LYS A 57 -23.89 -15.15 -12.65
CA LYS A 57 -24.63 -15.49 -11.43
C LYS A 57 -24.31 -14.49 -10.31
N PRO A 58 -25.14 -14.41 -9.25
CA PRO A 58 -24.73 -13.68 -8.04
C PRO A 58 -23.41 -14.22 -7.50
N PRO A 59 -22.38 -13.35 -7.30
CA PRO A 59 -21.08 -13.82 -6.88
C PRO A 59 -21.12 -14.39 -5.45
N THR A 60 -20.33 -15.43 -5.24
CA THR A 60 -19.99 -15.88 -3.89
C THR A 60 -19.10 -14.84 -3.20
N PHE A 61 -18.92 -14.97 -1.89
CA PHE A 61 -18.09 -14.04 -1.13
C PHE A 61 -16.63 -13.98 -1.63
N PHE A 62 -16.03 -15.13 -1.91
CA PHE A 62 -14.65 -15.20 -2.40
C PHE A 62 -14.52 -14.69 -3.85
N GLU A 63 -15.50 -14.92 -4.71
CA GLU A 63 -15.52 -14.32 -6.05
C GLU A 63 -15.61 -12.80 -5.96
N PHE A 64 -16.44 -12.27 -5.07
CA PHE A 64 -16.52 -10.82 -4.86
C PHE A 64 -15.20 -10.22 -4.36
N LEU A 65 -14.45 -10.91 -3.49
CA LEU A 65 -13.11 -10.50 -3.09
C LEU A 65 -12.06 -10.63 -4.20
N GLY A 66 -12.37 -11.33 -5.28
CA GLY A 66 -11.52 -11.56 -6.45
C GLY A 66 -11.83 -10.67 -7.66
N PHE A 67 -12.61 -9.60 -7.50
CA PHE A 67 -12.92 -8.68 -8.60
C PHE A 67 -11.74 -7.80 -9.00
N TRP A 68 -11.83 -7.14 -10.16
CA TRP A 68 -10.91 -6.14 -10.69
C TRP A 68 -9.47 -6.68 -10.88
N ASP A 69 -8.47 -6.04 -10.29
CA ASP A 69 -7.06 -6.41 -10.46
C ASP A 69 -6.75 -7.83 -9.98
N ALA A 70 -7.56 -8.42 -9.08
CA ALA A 70 -7.40 -9.79 -8.63
C ALA A 70 -7.52 -10.81 -9.77
N ASP A 71 -8.31 -10.51 -10.80
CA ASP A 71 -8.39 -11.36 -11.99
C ASP A 71 -7.10 -11.33 -12.81
N TRP A 72 -6.42 -10.18 -12.91
CA TRP A 72 -5.12 -10.08 -13.56
C TRP A 72 -4.05 -10.89 -12.84
N TYR A 73 -4.04 -10.88 -11.51
CA TYR A 73 -3.13 -11.73 -10.74
C TYR A 73 -3.44 -13.22 -10.96
N ARG A 74 -4.73 -13.59 -11.05
CA ARG A 74 -5.11 -14.98 -11.38
C ARG A 74 -4.60 -15.38 -12.78
N ARG A 75 -4.78 -14.51 -13.79
CA ARG A 75 -4.26 -14.76 -15.16
C ARG A 75 -2.74 -14.92 -15.18
N ILE A 76 -2.00 -14.15 -14.38
CA ILE A 76 -0.54 -14.34 -14.26
C ILE A 76 -0.22 -15.73 -13.69
N ALA A 77 -0.96 -16.20 -12.68
CA ALA A 77 -0.75 -17.52 -12.10
C ALA A 77 -1.13 -18.67 -13.05
N ASP A 78 -2.12 -18.46 -13.93
CA ASP A 78 -2.62 -19.47 -14.88
C ASP A 78 -1.81 -19.50 -16.17
N GLU A 79 -1.49 -18.34 -16.74
CA GLU A 79 -0.99 -18.17 -18.11
C GLU A 79 0.43 -17.59 -18.17
N GLY A 80 0.87 -16.96 -17.07
CA GLY A 80 2.13 -16.18 -17.02
C GLY A 80 1.99 -14.82 -17.72
N TYR A 81 3.12 -14.34 -18.25
CA TYR A 81 3.19 -13.06 -18.96
C TYR A 81 3.20 -13.28 -20.48
N PRO A 82 2.46 -12.46 -21.25
CA PRO A 82 2.42 -12.59 -22.70
C PRO A 82 3.79 -12.23 -23.32
N ARG A 83 4.24 -13.07 -24.25
CA ARG A 83 5.45 -12.81 -25.07
C ARG A 83 5.18 -11.91 -26.26
N VAL A 84 3.92 -11.85 -26.70
CA VAL A 84 3.44 -10.93 -27.72
C VAL A 84 2.39 -10.03 -27.05
N LEU A 85 2.60 -8.72 -27.12
CA LEU A 85 1.66 -7.77 -26.50
C LEU A 85 0.31 -7.83 -27.25
N PRO A 86 -0.80 -7.99 -26.54
CA PRO A 86 -2.12 -7.92 -27.16
C PRO A 86 -2.38 -6.51 -27.68
N LEU A 87 -3.06 -6.40 -28.81
CA LEU A 87 -3.39 -5.13 -29.41
C LEU A 87 -4.91 -4.92 -29.41
N THR A 88 -5.32 -3.67 -29.34
CA THR A 88 -6.69 -3.23 -29.59
C THR A 88 -6.99 -3.18 -31.09
N ASP A 89 -8.24 -3.00 -31.47
CA ASP A 89 -8.64 -2.82 -32.89
C ASP A 89 -7.97 -1.59 -33.54
N SER A 90 -7.59 -0.58 -32.73
CA SER A 90 -6.83 0.60 -33.20
C SER A 90 -5.34 0.34 -33.39
N GLY A 91 -4.83 -0.83 -32.97
CA GLY A 91 -3.40 -1.19 -33.04
C GLY A 91 -2.56 -0.73 -31.84
N ASP A 92 -3.18 -0.13 -30.84
CA ASP A 92 -2.53 0.21 -29.56
C ASP A 92 -2.41 -1.03 -28.68
N VAL A 93 -1.46 -1.01 -27.75
CA VAL A 93 -1.31 -2.10 -26.77
C VAL A 93 -2.54 -2.14 -25.85
N ALA A 94 -3.20 -3.30 -25.80
CA ALA A 94 -4.31 -3.53 -24.89
C ALA A 94 -3.84 -3.78 -23.45
N GLN A 95 -4.75 -3.62 -22.48
CA GLN A 95 -4.51 -4.00 -21.08
C GLN A 95 -4.04 -5.45 -21.00
N ASN A 96 -2.95 -5.71 -20.24
CA ASN A 96 -2.36 -7.03 -20.12
C ASN A 96 -1.62 -7.21 -18.80
N GLN A 97 -1.12 -8.42 -18.56
CA GLN A 97 -0.50 -8.87 -17.31
C GLN A 97 0.75 -8.08 -16.92
N TRP A 98 1.48 -7.45 -17.86
CA TRP A 98 2.72 -6.70 -17.56
C TRP A 98 2.53 -5.49 -16.65
N ALA A 99 1.31 -4.97 -16.47
CA ALA A 99 1.01 -3.93 -15.48
C ALA A 99 1.04 -4.45 -14.02
N PHE A 100 1.07 -5.77 -13.81
CA PHE A 100 0.97 -6.41 -12.50
C PHE A 100 2.23 -7.18 -12.15
N TYR A 101 2.63 -7.16 -10.88
CA TYR A 101 3.90 -7.67 -10.39
C TYR A 101 3.81 -9.15 -9.96
N PRO A 102 4.90 -9.95 -10.14
CA PRO A 102 4.83 -11.40 -10.11
C PRO A 102 4.72 -12.02 -8.72
N LEU A 103 5.17 -11.39 -7.63
CA LEU A 103 5.37 -12.08 -6.35
C LEU A 103 4.07 -12.67 -5.79
N HIS A 104 3.02 -11.86 -5.70
CA HIS A 104 1.74 -12.31 -5.13
C HIS A 104 1.11 -13.45 -5.95
N PRO A 105 0.90 -13.32 -7.28
CA PRO A 105 0.33 -14.38 -8.08
C PRO A 105 1.18 -15.66 -8.09
N THR A 106 2.52 -15.55 -8.04
CA THR A 106 3.42 -16.71 -7.96
C THR A 106 3.24 -17.48 -6.65
N ILE A 107 3.17 -16.77 -5.50
CA ILE A 107 2.96 -17.41 -4.21
C ILE A 107 1.60 -18.12 -4.18
N VAL A 108 0.53 -17.44 -4.63
CA VAL A 108 -0.82 -17.99 -4.61
C VAL A 108 -0.95 -19.16 -5.60
N GLY A 109 -0.39 -19.05 -6.81
CA GLY A 109 -0.37 -20.11 -7.81
C GLY A 109 0.35 -21.36 -7.30
N TRP A 110 1.52 -21.18 -6.70
CA TRP A 110 2.28 -22.29 -6.10
C TRP A 110 1.50 -22.98 -4.96
N LEU A 111 0.84 -22.20 -4.09
CA LEU A 111 -0.01 -22.77 -3.04
C LEU A 111 -1.21 -23.51 -3.59
N ARG A 112 -1.85 -22.98 -4.66
CA ARG A 112 -2.93 -23.65 -5.37
C ARG A 112 -2.48 -25.02 -5.91
N ASP A 113 -1.34 -25.04 -6.58
CA ASP A 113 -0.82 -26.26 -7.19
C ASP A 113 -0.43 -27.32 -6.16
N MET A 114 -0.01 -26.90 -4.95
CA MET A 114 0.30 -27.80 -3.84
C MET A 114 -0.94 -28.32 -3.09
N THR A 115 -1.96 -27.47 -2.95
CA THR A 115 -3.10 -27.78 -2.05
C THR A 115 -4.36 -28.19 -2.79
N GLY A 116 -4.48 -27.87 -4.08
CA GLY A 116 -5.70 -28.04 -4.87
C GLY A 116 -6.83 -27.05 -4.50
N ILE A 117 -6.56 -26.08 -3.63
CA ILE A 117 -7.56 -25.07 -3.23
C ILE A 117 -7.63 -23.97 -4.33
N ASP A 118 -8.85 -23.53 -4.66
CA ASP A 118 -9.09 -22.54 -5.69
C ASP A 118 -8.31 -21.23 -5.43
N TYR A 119 -7.77 -20.64 -6.50
CA TYR A 119 -7.02 -19.38 -6.46
C TYR A 119 -7.81 -18.24 -5.84
N LYS A 120 -9.13 -18.13 -6.15
CA LYS A 120 -10.02 -17.10 -5.62
C LYS A 120 -10.17 -17.18 -4.09
N VAL A 121 -10.01 -18.38 -3.50
CA VAL A 121 -10.02 -18.59 -2.05
C VAL A 121 -8.66 -18.30 -1.44
N LEU A 122 -7.58 -18.80 -2.06
CA LEU A 122 -6.24 -18.66 -1.51
C LEU A 122 -5.74 -17.22 -1.56
N SER A 123 -6.04 -16.46 -2.63
CA SER A 123 -5.50 -15.13 -2.82
C SER A 123 -5.86 -14.14 -1.69
N PRO A 124 -7.13 -14.01 -1.26
CA PRO A 124 -7.46 -13.22 -0.07
C PRO A 124 -6.82 -13.74 1.22
N ILE A 125 -6.69 -15.06 1.39
CA ILE A 125 -6.05 -15.67 2.57
C ILE A 125 -4.57 -15.26 2.64
N VAL A 126 -3.85 -15.35 1.52
CA VAL A 126 -2.45 -14.91 1.42
C VAL A 126 -2.33 -13.42 1.72
N SER A 127 -3.25 -12.60 1.19
CA SER A 127 -3.31 -11.18 1.51
C SER A 127 -3.49 -10.93 3.02
N HIS A 128 -4.36 -11.69 3.69
CA HIS A 128 -4.54 -11.58 5.14
C HIS A 128 -3.28 -11.97 5.93
N ILE A 129 -2.53 -12.99 5.50
CA ILE A 129 -1.28 -13.41 6.15
C ILE A 129 -0.24 -12.27 6.05
N PHE A 130 -0.04 -11.72 4.86
CA PHE A 130 0.90 -10.62 4.66
C PHE A 130 0.44 -9.33 5.35
N ALA A 131 -0.85 -9.02 5.37
CA ALA A 131 -1.39 -7.86 6.06
C ALA A 131 -1.22 -7.95 7.59
N LEU A 132 -1.39 -9.14 8.18
CA LEU A 132 -1.10 -9.38 9.59
C LEU A 132 0.41 -9.17 9.87
N ALA A 133 1.26 -9.74 9.03
CA ALA A 133 2.70 -9.54 9.14
C ALA A 133 3.08 -8.05 8.99
N ALA A 134 2.43 -7.32 8.09
CA ALA A 134 2.58 -5.88 7.95
C ALA A 134 2.15 -5.13 9.22
N ALA A 135 1.03 -5.50 9.84
CA ALA A 135 0.56 -4.88 11.08
C ALA A 135 1.58 -5.02 12.20
N ILE A 136 2.18 -6.21 12.33
CA ILE A 136 3.24 -6.49 13.29
C ILE A 136 4.48 -5.63 13.00
N ALA A 137 4.96 -5.61 11.75
CA ALA A 137 6.15 -4.85 11.35
C ALA A 137 5.94 -3.33 11.53
N ILE A 138 4.76 -2.79 11.16
CA ILE A 138 4.40 -1.38 11.32
C ILE A 138 4.35 -1.01 12.80
N LEU A 139 3.73 -1.84 13.66
CA LEU A 139 3.69 -1.56 15.10
C LEU A 139 5.10 -1.55 15.70
N TYR A 140 5.98 -2.49 15.34
CA TYR A 140 7.39 -2.47 15.76
C TYR A 140 8.09 -1.18 15.29
N LEU A 141 7.88 -0.76 14.04
CA LEU A 141 8.47 0.45 13.48
C LEU A 141 7.98 1.71 14.21
N PHE A 142 6.68 1.83 14.47
CA PHE A 142 6.11 2.97 15.20
C PHE A 142 6.57 3.04 16.66
N ARG A 143 6.75 1.89 17.33
CA ARG A 143 7.23 1.81 18.71
C ARG A 143 8.66 2.26 18.91
N ARG A 144 9.43 2.38 17.85
CA ARG A 144 10.80 2.93 17.94
C ARG A 144 10.81 4.44 18.17
N HIS A 145 9.71 5.13 17.82
CA HIS A 145 9.64 6.60 17.80
C HIS A 145 8.46 7.17 18.59
N ALA A 146 7.56 6.33 19.08
CA ALA A 146 6.38 6.73 19.84
C ALA A 146 6.13 5.81 21.03
N ASP A 147 5.41 6.32 22.04
CA ASP A 147 4.95 5.49 23.15
C ASP A 147 3.97 4.39 22.70
N PRO A 148 3.85 3.31 23.49
CA PRO A 148 3.06 2.15 23.10
C PRO A 148 1.62 2.45 22.69
N ALA A 149 0.95 3.38 23.36
CA ALA A 149 -0.45 3.69 23.08
C ALA A 149 -0.62 4.45 21.76
N ARG A 150 0.26 5.41 21.46
CA ARG A 150 0.25 6.15 20.18
C ARG A 150 0.68 5.26 19.01
N ALA A 151 1.68 4.42 19.20
CA ALA A 151 2.09 3.45 18.17
C ALA A 151 0.93 2.51 17.81
N LEU A 152 0.19 2.01 18.82
CA LEU A 152 -0.97 1.16 18.60
C LEU A 152 -2.11 1.92 17.90
N ALA A 153 -2.38 3.17 18.32
CA ALA A 153 -3.37 4.03 17.66
C ALA A 153 -3.01 4.30 16.19
N GLY A 154 -1.74 4.60 15.89
CA GLY A 154 -1.25 4.76 14.52
C GLY A 154 -1.45 3.50 13.68
N THR A 155 -1.14 2.32 14.25
CA THR A 155 -1.39 1.03 13.58
C THR A 155 -2.88 0.82 13.32
N ALA A 156 -3.76 1.14 14.26
CA ALA A 156 -5.21 1.06 14.04
C ALA A 156 -5.66 1.97 12.89
N LEU A 157 -5.17 3.21 12.83
CA LEU A 157 -5.49 4.14 11.76
C LEU A 157 -5.04 3.63 10.39
N VAL A 158 -3.89 2.94 10.28
CA VAL A 158 -3.45 2.32 9.02
C VAL A 158 -4.44 1.25 8.56
N PHE A 159 -4.86 0.35 9.45
CA PHE A 159 -5.71 -0.79 9.06
C PHE A 159 -7.20 -0.46 8.97
N PHE A 160 -7.62 0.69 9.48
CA PHE A 160 -8.96 1.27 9.25
C PHE A 160 -8.98 2.31 8.13
N PHE A 161 -7.85 2.67 7.54
CA PHE A 161 -7.80 3.61 6.41
C PHE A 161 -8.78 3.19 5.30
N PRO A 162 -9.45 4.12 4.60
CA PRO A 162 -10.50 3.78 3.64
C PRO A 162 -10.12 2.71 2.63
N ALA A 163 -8.96 2.83 1.97
CA ALA A 163 -8.48 1.86 1.01
C ALA A 163 -7.87 0.59 1.66
N ALA A 164 -7.70 0.52 2.98
CA ALA A 164 -7.20 -0.68 3.66
C ALA A 164 -8.17 -1.88 3.54
N ALA A 165 -9.37 -1.68 3.01
CA ALA A 165 -10.26 -2.75 2.59
C ALA A 165 -9.59 -3.71 1.59
N VAL A 166 -8.70 -3.22 0.75
CA VAL A 166 -7.94 -4.03 -0.22
C VAL A 166 -7.10 -5.14 0.43
N PHE A 167 -6.69 -5.01 1.68
CA PHE A 167 -5.99 -6.06 2.41
C PHE A 167 -6.84 -7.32 2.69
N SER A 168 -8.13 -7.27 2.39
CA SER A 168 -9.04 -8.42 2.50
C SER A 168 -9.38 -9.03 1.14
N THR A 169 -8.78 -8.57 0.07
CA THR A 169 -9.06 -8.98 -1.31
C THR A 169 -7.88 -9.73 -1.93
N GLY A 170 -8.05 -10.28 -3.13
CA GLY A 170 -7.01 -11.01 -3.85
C GLY A 170 -5.91 -10.13 -4.47
N TYR A 171 -5.47 -9.10 -3.77
CA TYR A 171 -4.54 -8.08 -4.26
C TYR A 171 -3.15 -8.18 -3.63
N SER A 172 -2.14 -7.61 -4.29
CA SER A 172 -0.73 -7.64 -3.86
C SER A 172 -0.34 -6.56 -2.86
N GLU A 173 -1.25 -5.62 -2.52
CA GLU A 173 -0.96 -4.50 -1.61
C GLU A 173 -0.44 -4.97 -0.25
N ALA A 174 -1.07 -5.97 0.33
CA ALA A 174 -0.66 -6.52 1.62
C ALA A 174 0.79 -7.03 1.58
N THR A 175 1.14 -7.77 0.52
CA THR A 175 2.50 -8.29 0.30
C THR A 175 3.51 -7.15 0.16
N GLY A 176 3.20 -6.14 -0.66
CA GLY A 176 4.06 -4.96 -0.85
C GLY A 176 4.26 -4.15 0.44
N ILE A 177 3.18 -3.90 1.20
CA ILE A 177 3.24 -3.14 2.46
C ILE A 177 4.02 -3.89 3.54
N PHE A 178 3.89 -5.22 3.61
CA PHE A 178 4.71 -6.02 4.54
C PHE A 178 6.20 -5.85 4.28
N PHE A 179 6.63 -6.08 3.04
CA PHE A 179 8.05 -5.98 2.70
C PHE A 179 8.56 -4.54 2.75
N LEU A 180 7.73 -3.54 2.46
CA LEU A 180 8.07 -2.14 2.69
C LEU A 180 8.29 -1.86 4.19
N ALA A 181 7.37 -2.24 5.05
CA ALA A 181 7.50 -2.02 6.50
C ALA A 181 8.74 -2.74 7.07
N LEU A 182 9.02 -3.96 6.61
CA LEU A 182 10.20 -4.72 6.98
C LEU A 182 11.49 -4.02 6.50
N SER A 183 11.52 -3.54 5.25
CA SER A 183 12.65 -2.80 4.69
C SER A 183 12.94 -1.53 5.49
N LEU A 184 11.90 -0.74 5.79
CA LEU A 184 12.04 0.47 6.60
C LEU A 184 12.50 0.17 8.03
N LEU A 185 12.02 -0.91 8.64
CA LEU A 185 12.46 -1.36 9.96
C LEU A 185 13.95 -1.78 9.96
N CYS A 186 14.39 -2.46 8.91
CA CYS A 186 15.80 -2.84 8.73
C CYS A 186 16.69 -1.60 8.53
N VAL A 187 16.30 -0.65 7.68
CA VAL A 187 17.06 0.59 7.46
C VAL A 187 17.09 1.45 8.73
N ASP A 188 15.96 1.60 9.42
CA ASP A 188 15.88 2.33 10.70
C ASP A 188 16.79 1.71 11.79
N SER A 189 17.02 0.40 11.70
CA SER A 189 17.92 -0.35 12.57
C SER A 189 19.37 -0.43 12.04
N ARG A 190 19.69 0.26 10.94
CA ARG A 190 20.99 0.21 10.22
C ARG A 190 21.39 -1.20 9.76
N ARG A 191 20.41 -2.09 9.54
CA ARG A 191 20.61 -3.47 9.06
C ARG A 191 20.42 -3.54 7.55
N TYR A 192 21.19 -2.78 6.79
CA TYR A 192 21.00 -2.59 5.34
C TYR A 192 21.09 -3.89 4.55
N LEU A 193 22.00 -4.81 4.88
CA LEU A 193 22.11 -6.11 4.19
C LEU A 193 20.84 -6.96 4.35
N LEU A 194 20.19 -6.90 5.52
CA LEU A 194 18.91 -7.59 5.75
C LEU A 194 17.74 -6.92 5.01
N ALA A 195 17.86 -5.63 4.67
CA ALA A 195 16.87 -4.93 3.88
C ALA A 195 16.88 -5.37 2.40
N ILE A 196 18.04 -5.83 1.86
CA ILE A 196 18.17 -6.18 0.43
C ILE A 196 17.11 -7.19 -0.03
N PRO A 197 16.95 -8.39 0.59
CA PRO A 197 15.92 -9.33 0.17
C PRO A 197 14.49 -8.79 0.38
N ALA A 198 14.26 -7.98 1.41
CA ALA A 198 12.96 -7.38 1.64
C ALA A 198 12.61 -6.35 0.55
N VAL A 199 13.57 -5.53 0.10
CA VAL A 199 13.39 -4.58 -1.00
C VAL A 199 13.15 -5.30 -2.32
N LEU A 200 13.90 -6.36 -2.62
CA LEU A 200 13.66 -7.18 -3.80
C LEU A 200 12.22 -7.73 -3.83
N LEU A 201 11.77 -8.33 -2.72
CA LEU A 201 10.42 -8.89 -2.63
C LEU A 201 9.33 -7.80 -2.65
N MET A 202 9.60 -6.62 -2.08
CA MET A 202 8.73 -5.45 -2.21
C MET A 202 8.55 -5.06 -3.69
N ASP A 203 9.65 -4.99 -4.44
CA ASP A 203 9.65 -4.58 -5.84
C ASP A 203 9.04 -5.63 -6.77
N LEU A 204 9.17 -6.91 -6.41
CA LEU A 204 8.45 -7.99 -7.10
C LEU A 204 6.95 -8.06 -6.74
N ALA A 205 6.52 -7.38 -5.67
CA ALA A 205 5.11 -7.30 -5.28
C ALA A 205 4.39 -6.07 -5.85
N ARG A 206 5.06 -4.90 -5.87
CA ARG A 206 4.45 -3.60 -6.22
C ARG A 206 5.48 -2.62 -6.79
N PRO A 207 5.07 -1.63 -7.64
CA PRO A 207 5.96 -0.63 -8.22
C PRO A 207 6.42 0.43 -7.18
N ILE A 208 6.96 -0.02 -6.03
CA ILE A 208 7.44 0.87 -4.95
C ILE A 208 8.94 1.16 -5.09
N GLY A 209 9.66 0.42 -5.91
CA GLY A 209 11.12 0.46 -6.03
C GLY A 209 11.68 1.82 -6.40
N VAL A 210 11.06 2.52 -7.34
CA VAL A 210 11.48 3.89 -7.71
C VAL A 210 11.37 4.82 -6.51
N ALA A 211 10.27 4.75 -5.76
CA ALA A 211 10.08 5.53 -4.54
C ALA A 211 11.11 5.17 -3.45
N PHE A 212 11.42 3.87 -3.32
CA PHE A 212 12.43 3.40 -2.38
C PHE A 212 13.84 3.87 -2.78
N SER A 213 14.13 3.96 -4.08
CA SER A 213 15.40 4.51 -4.58
C SER A 213 15.54 6.02 -4.26
N PHE A 214 14.48 6.80 -4.42
CA PHE A 214 14.46 8.20 -3.96
C PHE A 214 14.64 8.31 -2.44
N PHE A 215 13.99 7.43 -1.68
CA PHE A 215 14.18 7.34 -0.24
C PHE A 215 15.64 7.05 0.09
N MET A 216 16.28 6.06 -0.54
CA MET A 216 17.67 5.71 -0.28
C MET A 216 18.63 6.85 -0.62
N LEU A 217 18.37 7.61 -1.69
CA LEU A 217 19.14 8.81 -2.00
C LEU A 217 19.07 9.84 -0.85
N ILE A 218 17.87 10.16 -0.37
CA ILE A 218 17.67 11.08 0.76
C ILE A 218 18.36 10.55 2.01
N HIS A 219 18.23 9.25 2.28
CA HIS A 219 18.82 8.58 3.44
C HIS A 219 20.35 8.64 3.42
N LEU A 220 20.97 8.31 2.30
CA LEU A 220 22.44 8.34 2.13
C LEU A 220 22.98 9.75 2.28
N LEU A 221 22.34 10.75 1.69
CA LEU A 221 22.72 12.17 1.85
C LEU A 221 22.63 12.61 3.32
N ASP A 222 21.58 12.20 4.03
CA ASP A 222 21.45 12.51 5.46
C ASP A 222 22.53 11.80 6.30
N ARG A 223 22.88 10.53 6.00
CA ARG A 223 23.97 9.79 6.66
C ARG A 223 25.33 10.46 6.42
N ILE A 224 25.61 10.92 5.20
CA ILE A 224 26.85 11.64 4.88
C ILE A 224 26.93 12.96 5.64
N ARG A 225 25.85 13.74 5.69
CA ARG A 225 25.78 15.00 6.43
C ARG A 225 26.05 14.84 7.92
N ARG A 226 25.56 13.73 8.50
CA ARG A 226 25.66 13.45 9.94
C ARG A 226 26.89 12.65 10.33
N ARG A 227 27.77 12.30 9.41
CA ARG A 227 28.97 11.47 9.70
C ARG A 227 29.89 12.03 10.78
N GLN A 228 29.82 13.35 11.01
CA GLN A 228 30.61 14.00 12.06
C GLN A 228 29.99 13.86 13.46
N THR A 229 28.68 13.68 13.55
CA THR A 229 27.93 13.56 14.82
C THR A 229 27.48 12.14 15.12
N GLU A 230 27.29 11.35 14.08
CA GLU A 230 26.89 9.93 14.16
C GLU A 230 27.90 9.07 13.43
N PRO A 231 28.52 8.06 14.08
CA PRO A 231 29.49 7.16 13.44
C PRO A 231 28.91 6.56 12.14
N TYR A 232 29.72 6.54 11.09
CA TYR A 232 29.37 5.96 9.80
C TYR A 232 30.56 5.09 9.33
N PRO A 233 30.75 3.89 9.95
CA PRO A 233 31.87 3.03 9.66
C PRO A 233 31.81 2.46 8.25
N LEU A 234 32.97 2.07 7.69
CA LEU A 234 33.08 1.66 6.29
C LEU A 234 32.11 0.53 5.93
N LEU A 235 31.89 -0.46 6.80
CA LEU A 235 30.96 -1.55 6.55
C LEU A 235 29.52 -1.03 6.41
N GLU A 236 29.11 -0.06 7.23
CA GLU A 236 27.79 0.58 7.12
C GLU A 236 27.69 1.40 5.82
N VAL A 237 28.76 2.13 5.45
CA VAL A 237 28.83 2.85 4.16
C VAL A 237 28.60 1.87 3.02
N LEU A 238 29.41 0.82 2.93
CA LEU A 238 29.32 -0.17 1.85
C LEU A 238 27.93 -0.83 1.79
N ALA A 239 27.38 -1.24 2.93
CA ALA A 239 26.09 -1.89 3.00
C ALA A 239 24.92 -0.96 2.59
N SER A 240 24.95 0.29 3.04
CA SER A 240 23.90 1.26 2.71
C SER A 240 23.96 1.70 1.24
N TRP A 241 25.15 1.90 0.68
CA TRP A 241 25.33 2.17 -0.73
C TRP A 241 24.95 0.97 -1.61
N ALA A 242 25.32 -0.25 -1.20
CA ALA A 242 24.90 -1.46 -1.90
C ALA A 242 23.36 -1.57 -1.95
N LEU A 243 22.67 -1.33 -0.82
CA LEU A 243 21.21 -1.28 -0.80
C LEU A 243 20.66 -0.19 -1.75
N GLY A 244 21.24 1.01 -1.75
CA GLY A 244 20.83 2.10 -2.64
C GLY A 244 20.96 1.74 -4.12
N VAL A 245 22.10 1.18 -4.53
CA VAL A 245 22.33 0.74 -5.92
C VAL A 245 21.41 -0.41 -6.30
N LEU A 246 21.28 -1.42 -5.43
CA LEU A 246 20.42 -2.57 -5.68
C LEU A 246 18.93 -2.16 -5.74
N SER A 247 18.48 -1.19 -4.94
CA SER A 247 17.10 -0.70 -5.03
C SER A 247 16.79 -0.10 -6.41
N CYS A 248 17.74 0.63 -7.02
CA CYS A 248 17.58 1.13 -8.39
C CYS A 248 17.48 -0.01 -9.42
N PHE A 249 18.30 -1.06 -9.24
CA PHE A 249 18.24 -2.23 -10.11
C PHE A 249 16.92 -3.01 -9.94
N PHE A 250 16.46 -3.23 -8.71
CA PHE A 250 15.20 -3.94 -8.44
C PHE A 250 13.99 -3.18 -8.99
N ALA A 251 14.00 -1.85 -8.93
CA ALA A 251 12.93 -1.01 -9.47
C ALA A 251 12.69 -1.18 -10.98
N VAL A 252 13.67 -1.65 -11.72
CA VAL A 252 13.56 -1.87 -13.17
C VAL A 252 13.37 -3.35 -13.57
N LEU A 253 13.26 -4.28 -12.61
CA LEU A 253 13.13 -5.71 -12.92
C LEU A 253 11.87 -6.02 -13.74
N GLN A 254 10.73 -5.40 -13.44
CA GLN A 254 9.48 -5.61 -14.17
C GLN A 254 9.57 -5.08 -15.61
N PRO A 255 9.98 -3.82 -15.87
CA PRO A 255 10.25 -3.33 -17.22
C PRO A 255 11.29 -4.17 -17.98
N LEU A 256 12.36 -4.58 -17.30
CA LEU A 256 13.41 -5.43 -17.88
C LEU A 256 12.85 -6.80 -18.29
N GLY A 257 12.05 -7.44 -17.42
CA GLY A 257 11.38 -8.69 -17.72
C GLY A 257 10.43 -8.58 -18.93
N ALA A 258 9.64 -7.50 -18.99
CA ALA A 258 8.78 -7.22 -20.13
C ALA A 258 9.58 -7.09 -21.42
N TRP A 259 10.67 -6.32 -21.42
CA TRP A 259 11.56 -6.19 -22.56
C TRP A 259 12.16 -7.53 -22.99
N MET A 260 12.74 -8.27 -22.04
CA MET A 260 13.43 -9.55 -22.35
C MET A 260 12.48 -10.60 -22.93
N LEU A 261 11.23 -10.66 -22.45
CA LEU A 261 10.28 -11.66 -22.91
C LEU A 261 9.53 -11.26 -24.20
N THR A 262 9.30 -9.95 -24.42
CA THR A 262 8.58 -9.47 -25.61
C THR A 262 9.50 -9.03 -26.75
N GLY A 263 10.79 -8.80 -26.47
CA GLY A 263 11.74 -8.19 -27.41
C GLY A 263 11.50 -6.69 -27.65
N GLN A 264 10.52 -6.05 -26.98
CA GLN A 264 10.18 -4.64 -27.14
C GLN A 264 10.64 -3.85 -25.92
N PHE A 265 11.59 -2.93 -26.10
CA PHE A 265 12.15 -2.12 -25.00
C PHE A 265 11.10 -1.31 -24.25
N ASP A 266 10.07 -0.85 -24.93
CA ASP A 266 9.01 -0.01 -24.37
C ASP A 266 7.73 -0.77 -23.99
N ALA A 267 7.79 -2.12 -23.95
CA ALA A 267 6.65 -2.99 -23.65
C ALA A 267 5.92 -2.61 -22.36
N TYR A 268 6.66 -2.41 -21.27
CA TYR A 268 6.09 -2.01 -19.98
C TYR A 268 5.41 -0.64 -20.06
N ARG A 269 6.07 0.36 -20.65
CA ARG A 269 5.52 1.71 -20.80
C ARG A 269 4.24 1.73 -21.63
N LYS A 270 4.21 0.97 -22.73
CA LYS A 270 3.01 0.84 -23.58
C LYS A 270 1.87 0.13 -22.82
N THR A 271 2.19 -0.87 -22.01
CA THR A 271 1.21 -1.54 -21.15
C THR A 271 0.62 -0.57 -20.14
N GLU A 272 1.44 0.21 -19.42
CA GLU A 272 0.94 1.21 -18.47
C GLU A 272 0.07 2.27 -19.15
N ALA A 273 0.41 2.67 -20.38
CA ALA A 273 -0.39 3.61 -21.17
C ALA A 273 -1.80 3.09 -21.48
N ALA A 274 -1.98 1.77 -21.61
CA ALA A 274 -3.29 1.15 -21.79
C ALA A 274 -4.24 1.33 -20.59
N TRP A 275 -3.68 1.64 -19.40
CA TRP A 275 -4.45 1.94 -18.18
C TRP A 275 -4.67 3.42 -17.95
N THR A 276 -3.68 4.26 -18.30
CA THR A 276 -3.72 5.70 -18.07
C THR A 276 -4.27 6.49 -19.23
N GLY A 277 -4.32 5.89 -20.43
CA GLY A 277 -4.71 6.56 -21.66
C GLY A 277 -3.63 7.48 -22.25
N HIS A 278 -2.42 7.52 -21.67
CA HIS A 278 -1.31 8.36 -22.12
C HIS A 278 0.05 7.80 -21.65
N THR A 279 1.11 8.25 -22.30
CA THR A 279 2.50 7.88 -21.97
C THR A 279 3.27 8.99 -21.24
N GLU A 280 2.64 10.12 -21.00
CA GLU A 280 3.26 11.29 -20.37
C GLU A 280 3.44 11.09 -18.87
N VAL A 281 4.52 11.63 -18.34
CA VAL A 281 4.87 11.67 -16.92
C VAL A 281 5.14 13.10 -16.47
N PHE A 282 5.31 13.35 -15.19
CA PHE A 282 5.68 14.62 -14.53
C PHE A 282 4.58 15.69 -14.42
N THR A 283 3.63 15.76 -15.32
CA THR A 283 2.63 16.84 -15.35
C THR A 283 1.24 16.42 -14.89
N GLN A 284 1.02 15.12 -14.64
CA GLN A 284 -0.31 14.53 -14.47
C GLN A 284 -1.12 15.10 -13.31
N TRP A 285 -0.48 15.37 -12.18
CA TRP A 285 -1.16 15.99 -11.03
C TRP A 285 -1.59 17.44 -11.34
N LEU A 286 -0.76 18.18 -12.04
CA LEU A 286 -1.10 19.54 -12.45
C LEU A 286 -2.24 19.54 -13.46
N THR A 287 -2.16 18.68 -14.48
CA THR A 287 -3.19 18.52 -15.51
C THR A 287 -4.52 18.06 -14.89
N ALA A 288 -4.50 17.04 -14.04
CA ALA A 288 -5.69 16.55 -13.36
C ALA A 288 -6.29 17.62 -12.43
N SER A 289 -5.47 18.29 -11.63
CA SER A 289 -5.95 19.35 -10.74
C SER A 289 -6.63 20.47 -11.52
N THR A 290 -6.05 20.90 -12.63
CA THR A 290 -6.63 21.92 -13.51
C THR A 290 -7.92 21.43 -14.19
N ARG A 291 -7.95 20.15 -14.60
CA ARG A 291 -9.15 19.55 -15.23
C ARG A 291 -10.35 19.51 -14.28
N TYR A 292 -10.13 19.17 -13.00
CA TYR A 292 -11.24 19.01 -12.03
C TYR A 292 -11.61 20.30 -11.29
N LEU A 293 -10.66 21.21 -11.06
CA LEU A 293 -10.85 22.41 -10.24
C LEU A 293 -10.59 23.71 -11.01
N GLY A 294 -10.36 23.64 -12.33
CA GLY A 294 -10.03 24.80 -13.14
C GLY A 294 -8.76 25.50 -12.63
N TRP A 295 -8.73 26.82 -12.64
CA TRP A 295 -7.60 27.62 -12.20
C TRP A 295 -7.27 27.48 -10.69
N TRP A 296 -8.20 27.00 -9.87
CA TRP A 296 -7.97 26.67 -8.47
C TRP A 296 -7.13 25.40 -8.27
N GLY A 297 -7.06 24.53 -9.29
CA GLY A 297 -6.38 23.24 -9.19
C GLY A 297 -4.92 23.33 -8.79
N PRO A 298 -4.07 24.11 -9.47
CA PRO A 298 -2.67 24.28 -9.08
C PRO A 298 -2.49 24.83 -7.66
N ILE A 299 -3.39 25.73 -7.23
CA ILE A 299 -3.37 26.30 -5.87
C ILE A 299 -3.71 25.21 -4.85
N ALA A 300 -4.74 24.42 -5.10
CA ALA A 300 -5.14 23.30 -4.23
C ALA A 300 -4.02 22.25 -4.12
N LEU A 301 -3.36 21.93 -5.22
CA LEU A 301 -2.20 21.03 -5.23
C LEU A 301 -1.03 21.60 -4.43
N ALA A 302 -0.70 22.88 -4.59
CA ALA A 302 0.33 23.54 -3.81
C ALA A 302 0.01 23.52 -2.31
N VAL A 303 -1.25 23.81 -1.93
CA VAL A 303 -1.71 23.74 -0.53
C VAL A 303 -1.58 22.32 0.00
N LEU A 304 -1.97 21.30 -0.76
CA LEU A 304 -1.83 19.88 -0.36
C LEU A 304 -0.37 19.51 -0.09
N ILE A 305 0.56 19.94 -0.97
CA ILE A 305 2.00 19.73 -0.80
C ILE A 305 2.50 20.45 0.46
N LEU A 306 2.09 21.70 0.69
CA LEU A 306 2.49 22.46 1.87
C LEU A 306 1.94 21.82 3.18
N LEU A 307 0.70 21.32 3.17
CA LEU A 307 0.13 20.59 4.30
C LEU A 307 0.87 19.28 4.56
N PHE A 308 1.27 18.56 3.51
CA PHE A 308 2.10 17.36 3.64
C PHE A 308 3.47 17.69 4.27
N VAL A 309 4.15 18.71 3.78
CA VAL A 309 5.45 19.16 4.31
C VAL A 309 5.31 19.59 5.76
N TRP A 310 4.31 20.43 6.06
CA TRP A 310 4.04 20.88 7.43
C TRP A 310 3.66 19.73 8.36
N GLY A 311 2.79 18.84 7.93
CA GLY A 311 2.37 17.66 8.70
C GLY A 311 3.54 16.72 9.01
N THR A 312 4.50 16.62 8.08
CA THR A 312 5.64 15.68 8.20
C THR A 312 6.83 16.31 8.95
N LEU A 313 7.20 17.54 8.64
CA LEU A 313 8.38 18.21 9.22
C LEU A 313 8.04 19.08 10.43
N GLY A 314 6.81 19.56 10.54
CA GLY A 314 6.37 20.39 11.65
C GLY A 314 6.16 19.58 12.95
N PRO A 315 5.68 20.25 14.01
CA PRO A 315 5.44 19.62 15.31
C PRO A 315 4.46 18.45 15.26
N THR A 316 3.56 18.42 14.27
CA THR A 316 2.61 17.33 14.06
C THR A 316 3.27 16.03 13.65
N GLY A 317 4.42 16.10 12.98
CA GLY A 317 5.21 14.95 12.52
C GLY A 317 6.25 14.46 13.53
N GLU A 318 6.29 14.93 14.75
CA GLU A 318 7.32 14.57 15.75
C GLU A 318 7.42 13.07 16.05
N LEU A 319 6.29 12.35 15.96
CA LEU A 319 6.22 10.89 16.17
C LEU A 319 6.56 10.07 14.94
N ILE A 320 6.75 10.70 13.79
CA ILE A 320 7.22 10.01 12.59
C ILE A 320 8.74 9.89 12.68
N GLY A 321 9.24 8.66 12.71
CA GLY A 321 10.68 8.41 12.71
C GLY A 321 11.39 9.00 11.48
N ARG A 322 12.68 9.34 11.62
CA ARG A 322 13.46 9.97 10.53
C ARG A 322 13.43 9.15 9.25
N THR A 323 13.67 7.85 9.33
CA THR A 323 13.61 6.91 8.19
C THR A 323 12.25 6.96 7.50
N GLN A 324 11.17 6.99 8.27
CA GLN A 324 9.82 7.09 7.72
C GLN A 324 9.58 8.44 7.03
N LYS A 325 10.05 9.55 7.62
CA LYS A 325 9.96 10.89 6.97
C LYS A 325 10.69 10.89 5.63
N GLN A 326 11.90 10.36 5.58
CA GLN A 326 12.69 10.27 4.36
C GLN A 326 11.97 9.44 3.29
N PHE A 327 11.34 8.31 3.68
CA PHE A 327 10.54 7.50 2.76
C PHE A 327 9.29 8.26 2.29
N LEU A 328 8.58 8.94 3.17
CA LEU A 328 7.40 9.75 2.80
C LEU A 328 7.73 10.80 1.75
N PHE A 329 8.87 11.47 1.86
CA PHE A 329 9.34 12.41 0.83
C PHE A 329 9.71 11.73 -0.48
N GLY A 330 10.46 10.62 -0.43
CA GLY A 330 10.79 9.84 -1.62
C GLY A 330 9.56 9.32 -2.35
N TYR A 331 8.56 8.84 -1.58
CA TYR A 331 7.32 8.36 -2.14
C TYR A 331 6.43 9.49 -2.69
N ALA A 332 6.37 10.64 -2.02
CA ALA A 332 5.65 11.82 -2.52
C ALA A 332 6.23 12.31 -3.85
N VAL A 333 7.56 12.37 -3.97
CA VAL A 333 8.24 12.70 -5.25
C VAL A 333 7.86 11.70 -6.33
N TYR A 334 7.89 10.40 -6.02
CA TYR A 334 7.48 9.36 -6.96
C TYR A 334 6.03 9.53 -7.43
N LEU A 335 5.09 9.76 -6.50
CA LEU A 335 3.67 9.97 -6.85
C LEU A 335 3.51 11.20 -7.76
N LEU A 336 4.12 12.32 -7.42
CA LEU A 336 3.99 13.56 -8.18
C LEU A 336 4.59 13.47 -9.59
N LEU A 337 5.66 12.70 -9.75
CA LEU A 337 6.38 12.62 -11.02
C LEU A 337 5.84 11.51 -11.95
N PHE A 338 5.44 10.37 -11.41
CA PHE A 338 5.16 9.18 -12.22
C PHE A 338 3.70 8.72 -12.17
N PHE A 339 2.90 9.28 -11.28
CA PHE A 339 1.54 8.77 -11.08
C PHE A 339 0.47 9.70 -11.64
N THR A 340 -0.57 9.10 -12.25
CA THR A 340 -1.75 9.82 -12.69
C THR A 340 -2.83 9.71 -11.63
N PRO A 341 -3.40 10.82 -11.12
CA PRO A 341 -4.55 10.78 -10.21
C PRO A 341 -5.75 10.08 -10.85
N GLN A 342 -6.24 9.05 -10.19
CA GLN A 342 -7.38 8.23 -10.65
C GLN A 342 -8.10 7.61 -9.44
N THR A 343 -9.12 6.79 -9.67
CA THR A 343 -9.92 6.16 -8.61
C THR A 343 -9.07 5.34 -7.63
N SER A 344 -8.01 4.69 -8.11
CA SER A 344 -7.05 3.93 -7.29
C SER A 344 -6.09 4.79 -6.45
N THR A 345 -6.12 6.13 -6.54
CA THR A 345 -5.20 7.02 -5.82
C THR A 345 -5.20 6.77 -4.31
N LEU A 346 -6.37 6.53 -3.70
CA LEU A 346 -6.43 6.23 -2.25
C LEU A 346 -5.66 4.96 -1.90
N ARG A 347 -5.68 3.94 -2.75
CA ARG A 347 -4.93 2.69 -2.59
C ARG A 347 -3.42 2.92 -2.66
N LEU A 348 -3.00 3.84 -3.55
CA LEU A 348 -1.60 4.22 -3.71
C LEU A 348 -1.05 5.07 -2.55
N LEU A 349 -1.91 5.57 -1.66
CA LEU A 349 -1.47 6.24 -0.43
C LEU A 349 -1.14 5.24 0.70
N LEU A 350 -1.48 3.96 0.58
CA LEU A 350 -1.18 2.95 1.62
C LEU A 350 0.31 2.86 2.00
N PRO A 351 1.29 2.97 1.07
CA PRO A 351 2.71 3.02 1.44
C PRO A 351 3.08 4.22 2.31
N MET A 352 2.28 5.27 2.32
CA MET A 352 2.48 6.44 3.18
C MET A 352 1.94 6.24 4.61
N PHE A 353 1.84 5.01 5.08
CA PHE A 353 1.28 4.64 6.39
C PHE A 353 1.90 5.41 7.58
N GLY A 354 3.13 5.90 7.45
CA GLY A 354 3.76 6.76 8.46
C GLY A 354 2.97 8.02 8.79
N LEU A 355 2.13 8.53 7.87
CA LEU A 355 1.26 9.69 8.10
C LEU A 355 0.19 9.41 9.18
N ALA A 356 -0.16 8.16 9.46
CA ALA A 356 -1.05 7.81 10.56
C ALA A 356 -0.54 8.31 11.92
N MET A 357 0.79 8.47 12.08
CA MET A 357 1.39 8.99 13.31
C MET A 357 1.13 10.48 13.55
N VAL A 358 0.82 11.26 12.49
CA VAL A 358 0.39 12.66 12.62
C VAL A 358 -0.92 12.73 13.42
N GLN A 359 -1.87 11.87 13.06
CA GLN A 359 -3.17 11.82 13.75
C GLN A 359 -3.07 11.12 15.12
N ALA A 360 -2.24 10.08 15.23
CA ALA A 360 -2.00 9.36 16.48
C ALA A 360 -1.26 10.21 17.56
N ARG A 361 -0.75 11.38 17.18
CA ARG A 361 -0.18 12.35 18.15
C ARG A 361 -1.21 12.79 19.20
N SER A 362 -2.46 12.93 18.81
CA SER A 362 -3.54 13.28 19.74
C SER A 362 -3.72 12.18 20.78
N ARG A 363 -3.76 12.57 22.07
CA ARG A 363 -4.09 11.67 23.18
C ARG A 363 -5.61 11.55 23.41
N SER A 364 -6.41 12.29 22.66
CA SER A 364 -7.86 12.28 22.74
C SER A 364 -8.43 10.96 22.22
N ARG A 365 -9.07 10.21 23.11
CA ARG A 365 -9.78 8.97 22.73
C ARG A 365 -10.96 9.27 21.82
N THR A 366 -11.66 10.37 22.06
CA THR A 366 -12.77 10.81 21.22
C THR A 366 -12.28 11.09 19.80
N ALA A 367 -11.15 11.82 19.64
CA ALA A 367 -10.58 12.09 18.32
C ALA A 367 -10.18 10.79 17.59
N LEU A 368 -9.57 9.83 18.30
CA LEU A 368 -9.24 8.54 17.72
C LEU A 368 -10.49 7.75 17.33
N ALA A 369 -11.48 7.67 18.21
CA ALA A 369 -12.74 6.97 17.94
C ALA A 369 -13.47 7.59 16.75
N SER A 370 -13.58 8.92 16.69
CA SER A 370 -14.20 9.63 15.56
C SER A 370 -13.47 9.36 14.24
N ALA A 371 -12.13 9.31 14.29
CA ALA A 371 -11.32 8.97 13.11
C ALA A 371 -11.56 7.54 12.63
N LEU A 372 -11.57 6.56 13.54
CA LEU A 372 -11.82 5.16 13.19
C LEU A 372 -13.24 4.94 12.65
N ILE A 373 -14.24 5.61 13.25
CA ILE A 373 -15.61 5.59 12.73
C ILE A 373 -15.67 6.23 11.35
N GLY A 374 -15.08 7.42 11.17
CA GLY A 374 -15.03 8.10 9.89
C GLY A 374 -14.35 7.25 8.81
N PHE A 375 -13.23 6.61 9.14
CA PHE A 375 -12.54 5.69 8.22
C PHE A 375 -13.38 4.45 7.90
N THR A 376 -14.13 3.91 8.86
CA THR A 376 -15.05 2.81 8.62
C THR A 376 -16.18 3.20 7.65
N VAL A 377 -16.76 4.39 7.83
CA VAL A 377 -17.76 4.93 6.89
C VAL A 377 -17.15 5.13 5.50
N LEU A 378 -15.94 5.69 5.43
CA LEU A 378 -15.23 5.86 4.16
C LEU A 378 -14.84 4.52 3.51
N GLN A 379 -14.54 3.45 4.30
CA GLN A 379 -14.38 2.09 3.76
C GLN A 379 -15.68 1.57 3.14
N LEU A 380 -16.82 1.76 3.80
CA LEU A 380 -18.11 1.37 3.24
C LEU A 380 -18.38 2.09 1.91
N LEU A 381 -18.11 3.38 1.86
CA LEU A 381 -18.25 4.15 0.62
C LEU A 381 -17.27 3.67 -0.46
N TRP A 382 -16.01 3.38 -0.11
CA TRP A 382 -15.01 2.86 -1.04
C TRP A 382 -15.44 1.50 -1.62
N ILE A 383 -15.91 0.57 -0.78
CA ILE A 383 -16.40 -0.73 -1.23
C ILE A 383 -17.65 -0.57 -2.10
N SER A 384 -18.58 0.31 -1.71
CA SER A 384 -19.86 0.50 -2.41
C SER A 384 -19.71 1.20 -3.76
N LEU A 385 -18.79 2.16 -3.87
CA LEU A 385 -18.67 3.03 -5.05
C LEU A 385 -17.58 2.60 -6.02
N LEU A 386 -16.50 1.96 -5.52
CA LEU A 386 -15.34 1.59 -6.33
C LEU A 386 -15.19 0.07 -6.45
N TRP A 387 -15.39 -0.70 -5.38
CA TRP A 387 -15.22 -2.16 -5.45
C TRP A 387 -16.42 -2.83 -6.13
N ARG A 388 -17.62 -2.43 -5.77
CA ARG A 388 -18.84 -2.96 -6.35
C ARG A 388 -18.94 -2.57 -7.83
N LEU A 389 -19.16 -3.55 -8.70
CA LEU A 389 -19.39 -3.30 -10.12
C LEU A 389 -20.89 -3.01 -10.37
N VAL A 390 -21.16 -1.83 -10.90
CA VAL A 390 -22.53 -1.40 -11.31
C VAL A 390 -22.48 -1.05 -12.80
N PRO A 391 -22.87 -1.96 -13.70
CA PRO A 391 -22.91 -1.65 -15.14
C PRO A 391 -23.87 -0.47 -15.45
N PRO A 392 -23.60 0.37 -16.45
CA PRO A 392 -22.46 0.33 -17.37
C PRO A 392 -21.19 1.02 -16.85
N THR A 393 -21.24 1.62 -15.66
CA THR A 393 -20.14 2.39 -15.09
C THR A 393 -19.37 1.54 -14.09
N GLY A 394 -18.18 1.07 -14.48
CA GLY A 394 -17.22 0.46 -13.57
C GLY A 394 -16.09 1.45 -13.29
N PHE A 395 -15.91 1.83 -12.04
CA PHE A 395 -14.75 2.62 -11.60
C PHE A 395 -13.83 1.69 -10.79
N PRO A 396 -12.75 1.16 -11.40
CA PRO A 396 -11.83 0.26 -10.68
C PRO A 396 -11.23 0.97 -9.47
N PRO A 397 -11.13 0.28 -8.33
CA PRO A 397 -10.67 0.82 -7.06
C PRO A 397 -9.18 1.16 -7.03
#